data_1c6b9ac5c2001968eb24fa379df19ca1
#
_entry.id   1c6b9ac5c2001968eb24fa379df19ca1
#
_cell.length_a   1.000
_cell.length_b   1.000
_cell.length_c   1.000
_cell.angle_alpha   90.00
_cell.angle_beta   90.00
_cell.angle_gamma   90.00
#
_symmetry.space_group_name_H-M   'P 1'
#
loop_
_entity.id
_entity.type
_entity.pdbx_description
1 polymer ?
#
loop_
_entity_poly.entity_id
_entity_poly.type
_entity_poly.pdbx_seq_one_letter_code
_entity_poly.pdbx_strand_id
1 'polypeptide(L)'
;MGSDGQNWYLGLSYDQWVPLSVAGPTPAARYKHAAVTVDGKLYIIGGSRNGRYLSDIQVFDLKSLTWSTIKLKSGVLPATSGHNMILWENKLLFLAGHSKDVSDTVTVRFIDLQSYECGVIETFGKLPVARGGQSVTLVGSKLIMFGGEDQHRRLLNDISVLDLETMTWSTVETMQTSPAPRFDHTAALHADRYLLILGGCSHSIFFNDLHVLDLETMEWSQPQLQGDLVSPRAGHAGVTIGDNWYIVGGGDNKSGVPEILMLNMSKLVVSVLATVKGRDPLASEGLSVSSASLDGENFLVAFGGYNGKYNNEVYVMRPKPRDVLHPKILQSPAAEAAAASVRAAYALIKPEKYLSEREDSSFKEVHVDNTQQSLLAEISALGEQKKALESSLADIRAENADLRNKIEDVNTTHADLSKELQSVQGQLISERSRCAKLEAQIAELQKTLESMQSIEEEVQALRKEKSKLDRDMDASSVQKQGSGGAWKWITG
;
A
#
# COMPACT_ATOMS: atom_id res chain seq x y z
N MET A 1 33.09 -1.74 32.27
CA MET A 1 31.80 -1.07 32.13
C MET A 1 31.08 -1.82 31.01
N GLY A 2 30.35 -2.82 31.19
CA GLY A 2 29.62 -3.57 32.17
C GLY A 2 28.14 -3.56 31.80
N SER A 3 27.64 -4.53 31.00
CA SER A 3 26.33 -5.23 31.04
C SER A 3 25.03 -4.43 31.31
N ASP A 4 24.71 -3.38 30.56
CA ASP A 4 23.36 -2.79 30.59
C ASP A 4 22.66 -2.82 29.21
N GLY A 5 22.91 -3.86 28.40
CA GLY A 5 22.20 -4.11 27.14
C GLY A 5 20.91 -4.92 27.29
N GLN A 6 20.51 -5.25 28.53
CA GLN A 6 19.32 -6.05 28.80
C GLN A 6 18.10 -5.17 28.97
N ASN A 7 17.12 -5.32 28.06
CA ASN A 7 15.76 -4.81 28.17
C ASN A 7 15.58 -3.30 27.93
N TRP A 8 16.27 -2.73 26.94
CA TRP A 8 16.08 -1.33 26.50
C TRP A 8 14.60 -0.96 26.24
N TYR A 9 13.78 -1.97 25.92
CA TYR A 9 12.35 -1.79 25.58
C TYR A 9 11.43 -1.67 26.81
N LEU A 10 11.88 -2.01 28.01
CA LEU A 10 11.03 -1.96 29.23
C LEU A 10 10.62 -0.52 29.60
N GLY A 11 11.41 0.46 29.21
CA GLY A 11 11.11 1.88 29.40
C GLY A 11 10.20 2.51 28.35
N LEU A 12 9.78 1.75 27.34
CA LEU A 12 8.94 2.28 26.25
C LEU A 12 7.47 2.39 26.68
N SER A 13 6.90 3.58 26.48
CA SER A 13 5.45 3.78 26.60
C SER A 13 4.72 3.05 25.48
N TYR A 14 3.53 2.52 25.79
CA TYR A 14 2.68 1.88 24.78
C TYR A 14 2.18 2.86 23.73
N ASP A 15 2.04 2.38 22.50
CA ASP A 15 1.50 3.10 21.34
C ASP A 15 2.29 4.37 20.96
N GLN A 16 3.53 4.50 21.43
CA GLN A 16 4.42 5.60 21.10
C GLN A 16 5.59 5.14 20.21
N TRP A 17 5.82 5.83 19.11
CA TRP A 17 6.97 5.62 18.25
C TRP A 17 8.20 6.37 18.79
N VAL A 18 9.30 5.65 18.92
CA VAL A 18 10.56 6.18 19.45
C VAL A 18 11.69 5.85 18.48
N PRO A 19 12.54 6.82 18.11
CA PRO A 19 13.75 6.54 17.34
C PRO A 19 14.76 5.81 18.20
N LEU A 20 15.42 4.77 17.61
CA LEU A 20 16.44 4.00 18.30
C LEU A 20 17.84 4.58 18.07
N SER A 21 18.63 4.63 19.11
CA SER A 21 20.08 4.85 19.02
C SER A 21 20.75 3.54 18.62
N VAL A 22 21.24 3.46 17.40
CA VAL A 22 21.76 2.24 16.79
C VAL A 22 23.28 2.24 16.73
N ALA A 23 23.89 1.04 16.78
CA ALA A 23 25.33 0.84 16.61
C ALA A 23 25.63 0.11 15.28
N GLY A 24 26.90 0.02 14.92
CA GLY A 24 27.37 -0.63 13.71
C GLY A 24 27.25 0.20 12.43
N PRO A 25 27.54 -0.38 11.27
CA PRO A 25 27.50 0.31 9.99
C PRO A 25 26.04 0.55 9.55
N THR A 26 25.54 1.76 9.77
CA THR A 26 24.17 2.14 9.39
C THR A 26 23.98 2.03 7.87
N PRO A 27 22.89 1.38 7.40
CA PRO A 27 22.60 1.27 5.98
C PRO A 27 22.43 2.60 5.29
N ALA A 28 22.70 2.64 3.98
CA ALA A 28 22.36 3.80 3.18
C ALA A 28 20.86 4.08 3.25
N ALA A 29 20.49 5.36 3.40
CA ALA A 29 19.11 5.81 3.39
C ALA A 29 18.43 5.37 2.09
N ARG A 30 17.21 4.84 2.17
CA ARG A 30 16.51 4.18 1.06
C ARG A 30 14.99 4.17 1.22
N TYR A 31 14.30 3.91 0.12
CA TYR A 31 12.85 3.68 0.11
C TYR A 31 12.50 2.51 -0.81
N LYS A 32 11.28 1.98 -0.72
CA LYS A 32 10.77 0.83 -1.50
C LYS A 32 11.70 -0.39 -1.43
N HIS A 33 12.37 -0.58 -0.30
CA HIS A 33 13.06 -1.81 0.06
C HIS A 33 12.05 -2.82 0.64
N ALA A 34 12.40 -4.09 0.61
CA ALA A 34 11.65 -5.11 1.33
C ALA A 34 12.27 -5.36 2.71
N ALA A 35 11.43 -5.63 3.70
CA ALA A 35 11.85 -5.91 5.06
C ALA A 35 11.01 -7.04 5.69
N VAL A 36 11.64 -7.86 6.49
CA VAL A 36 10.98 -8.90 7.29
C VAL A 36 11.77 -9.13 8.58
N THR A 37 11.09 -9.48 9.64
CA THR A 37 11.70 -9.80 10.93
C THR A 37 11.72 -11.31 11.14
N VAL A 38 12.88 -11.84 11.50
CA VAL A 38 13.12 -13.25 11.81
C VAL A 38 13.97 -13.32 13.07
N ASP A 39 13.49 -14.01 14.10
CA ASP A 39 14.20 -14.24 15.37
C ASP A 39 14.79 -12.96 15.98
N GLY A 40 13.98 -11.90 16.07
CA GLY A 40 14.40 -10.61 16.63
C GLY A 40 15.40 -9.82 15.78
N LYS A 41 15.59 -10.20 14.51
CA LYS A 41 16.42 -9.49 13.53
C LYS A 41 15.59 -9.00 12.38
N LEU A 42 15.73 -7.72 12.04
CA LEU A 42 15.11 -7.11 10.87
C LEU A 42 16.07 -7.24 9.68
N TYR A 43 15.64 -7.98 8.67
CA TYR A 43 16.34 -8.13 7.39
C TYR A 43 15.79 -7.10 6.39
N ILE A 44 16.68 -6.38 5.73
CA ILE A 44 16.35 -5.37 4.72
C ILE A 44 17.10 -5.68 3.45
N ILE A 45 16.38 -5.75 2.34
CA ILE A 45 16.96 -6.06 1.03
C ILE A 45 16.59 -4.97 0.03
N GLY A 46 17.58 -4.51 -0.74
CA GLY A 46 17.41 -3.65 -1.88
C GLY A 46 16.79 -2.29 -1.58
N GLY A 47 15.86 -1.86 -2.39
CA GLY A 47 15.27 -0.53 -2.39
C GLY A 47 15.91 0.41 -3.39
N SER A 48 15.58 1.69 -3.30
CA SER A 48 16.10 2.71 -4.21
C SER A 48 16.61 3.93 -3.46
N ARG A 49 17.62 4.58 -4.04
CA ARG A 49 18.16 5.88 -3.60
C ARG A 49 18.70 6.65 -4.80
N ASN A 50 18.29 7.91 -4.97
CA ASN A 50 18.76 8.79 -6.04
C ASN A 50 18.68 8.12 -7.44
N GLY A 51 17.57 7.45 -7.74
CA GLY A 51 17.34 6.76 -9.00
C GLY A 51 18.17 5.49 -9.22
N ARG A 52 18.89 5.01 -8.19
CA ARG A 52 19.68 3.77 -8.25
C ARG A 52 19.03 2.70 -7.38
N TYR A 53 18.87 1.51 -7.93
CA TYR A 53 18.44 0.33 -7.18
C TYR A 53 19.62 -0.23 -6.37
N LEU A 54 19.31 -0.80 -5.22
CA LEU A 54 20.27 -1.40 -4.29
C LEU A 54 20.16 -2.92 -4.31
N SER A 55 21.23 -3.62 -3.96
CA SER A 55 21.32 -5.09 -3.92
C SER A 55 21.97 -5.62 -2.65
N ASP A 56 22.12 -4.77 -1.63
CA ASP A 56 22.68 -5.14 -0.33
C ASP A 56 21.65 -5.80 0.59
N ILE A 57 22.17 -6.63 1.50
CA ILE A 57 21.40 -7.27 2.56
C ILE A 57 21.88 -6.69 3.88
N GLN A 58 21.00 -5.98 4.56
CA GLN A 58 21.28 -5.35 5.85
C GLN A 58 20.48 -6.05 6.94
N VAL A 59 21.08 -6.22 8.10
CA VAL A 59 20.42 -6.87 9.25
C VAL A 59 20.57 -5.97 10.46
N PHE A 60 19.45 -5.69 11.09
CA PHE A 60 19.37 -4.99 12.35
C PHE A 60 18.98 -5.98 13.45
N ASP A 61 19.87 -6.21 14.41
CA ASP A 61 19.59 -7.02 15.57
C ASP A 61 18.91 -6.15 16.63
N LEU A 62 17.64 -6.45 16.92
CA LEU A 62 16.83 -5.66 17.86
C LEU A 62 17.27 -5.84 19.31
N LYS A 63 17.93 -6.93 19.65
CA LYS A 63 18.40 -7.16 21.03
C LYS A 63 19.63 -6.34 21.34
N SER A 64 20.58 -6.30 20.41
CA SER A 64 21.84 -5.55 20.56
C SER A 64 21.79 -4.13 19.98
N LEU A 65 20.71 -3.75 19.28
CA LEU A 65 20.54 -2.51 18.53
C LEU A 65 21.67 -2.25 17.53
N THR A 66 22.16 -3.29 16.87
CA THR A 66 23.35 -3.23 16.03
C THR A 66 23.04 -3.60 14.59
N TRP A 67 23.53 -2.79 13.66
CA TRP A 67 23.51 -3.07 12.22
C TRP A 67 24.68 -3.94 11.80
N SER A 68 24.41 -4.86 10.88
CA SER A 68 25.40 -5.66 10.16
C SER A 68 25.00 -5.87 8.72
N THR A 69 25.97 -6.25 7.87
CA THR A 69 25.75 -6.54 6.45
C THR A 69 26.04 -8.00 6.18
N ILE A 70 25.10 -8.70 5.54
CA ILE A 70 25.31 -10.07 5.08
C ILE A 70 26.01 -10.06 3.74
N LYS A 71 27.08 -10.85 3.62
CA LYS A 71 27.72 -11.20 2.35
C LYS A 71 27.25 -12.57 1.95
N LEU A 72 26.69 -12.69 0.74
CA LEU A 72 26.30 -13.98 0.18
C LEU A 72 27.54 -14.84 -0.04
N LYS A 73 27.43 -16.13 0.25
CA LYS A 73 28.47 -17.13 -0.04
C LYS A 73 28.44 -17.57 -1.51
N SER A 74 27.22 -17.62 -2.08
CA SER A 74 27.01 -17.94 -3.49
C SER A 74 25.79 -17.23 -4.04
N GLY A 75 25.71 -17.09 -5.37
CA GLY A 75 24.63 -16.41 -6.06
C GLY A 75 24.80 -14.89 -6.13
N VAL A 76 23.92 -14.24 -6.85
CA VAL A 76 23.90 -12.78 -7.05
C VAL A 76 22.49 -12.26 -6.77
N LEU A 77 22.43 -11.24 -5.93
CA LEU A 77 21.19 -10.52 -5.66
C LEU A 77 21.05 -9.38 -6.66
N PRO A 78 20.01 -9.34 -7.51
CA PRO A 78 19.78 -8.21 -8.40
C PRO A 78 19.42 -6.95 -7.62
N ALA A 79 19.87 -5.82 -8.10
CA ALA A 79 19.46 -4.53 -7.57
C ALA A 79 17.98 -4.29 -7.89
N THR A 80 17.12 -4.27 -6.87
CA THR A 80 15.66 -4.30 -7.03
C THR A 80 14.97 -3.35 -6.07
N SER A 81 13.86 -2.76 -6.49
CA SER A 81 13.02 -1.86 -5.69
C SER A 81 11.54 -2.17 -5.90
N GLY A 82 10.71 -1.98 -4.85
CA GLY A 82 9.27 -2.27 -4.92
C GLY A 82 8.93 -3.76 -5.03
N HIS A 83 9.85 -4.62 -4.57
CA HIS A 83 9.64 -6.07 -4.43
C HIS A 83 9.07 -6.41 -3.05
N ASN A 84 8.53 -7.63 -2.93
CA ASN A 84 8.09 -8.18 -1.65
C ASN A 84 9.08 -9.23 -1.14
N MET A 85 9.15 -9.37 0.17
CA MET A 85 9.94 -10.37 0.87
C MET A 85 9.08 -11.11 1.88
N ILE A 86 9.13 -12.43 1.85
CA ILE A 86 8.35 -13.33 2.70
C ILE A 86 9.29 -14.36 3.30
N LEU A 87 9.14 -14.64 4.58
CA LEU A 87 9.79 -15.77 5.22
C LEU A 87 8.99 -17.05 4.91
N TRP A 88 9.64 -18.03 4.30
CA TRP A 88 9.11 -19.37 4.08
C TRP A 88 10.14 -20.40 4.54
N GLU A 89 9.78 -21.18 5.54
CA GLU A 89 10.71 -22.09 6.22
C GLU A 89 11.96 -21.34 6.73
N ASN A 90 13.15 -21.71 6.26
CA ASN A 90 14.42 -21.04 6.59
C ASN A 90 14.93 -20.12 5.45
N LYS A 91 14.06 -19.73 4.54
CA LYS A 91 14.41 -18.94 3.37
C LYS A 91 13.65 -17.62 3.32
N LEU A 92 14.33 -16.56 2.97
CA LEU A 92 13.71 -15.32 2.56
C LEU A 92 13.40 -15.43 1.07
N LEU A 93 12.12 -15.57 0.73
CA LEU A 93 11.65 -15.50 -0.65
C LEU A 93 11.45 -14.03 -1.01
N PHE A 94 12.00 -13.61 -2.13
CA PHE A 94 11.74 -12.29 -2.68
C PHE A 94 11.36 -12.38 -4.15
N LEU A 95 10.38 -11.59 -4.53
CA LEU A 95 9.73 -11.71 -5.82
C LEU A 95 9.21 -10.37 -6.32
N ALA A 96 9.12 -10.28 -7.63
CA ALA A 96 8.68 -9.09 -8.35
C ALA A 96 9.61 -7.88 -8.11
N GLY A 97 9.07 -6.64 -8.22
CA GLY A 97 9.84 -5.42 -8.15
C GLY A 97 10.44 -4.99 -9.49
N HIS A 98 10.93 -3.76 -9.51
CA HIS A 98 11.62 -3.19 -10.66
C HIS A 98 13.13 -3.42 -10.52
N SER A 99 13.75 -3.96 -11.55
CA SER A 99 15.18 -4.21 -11.66
C SER A 99 15.67 -3.74 -13.03
N LYS A 100 17.00 -3.61 -13.18
CA LYS A 100 17.63 -3.43 -14.49
C LYS A 100 17.69 -4.73 -15.30
N ASP A 101 17.60 -5.87 -14.62
CA ASP A 101 17.52 -7.17 -15.27
C ASP A 101 16.11 -7.32 -15.85
N VAL A 102 16.02 -7.26 -17.16
CA VAL A 102 14.72 -7.33 -17.86
C VAL A 102 14.24 -8.77 -17.82
N SER A 103 13.08 -8.98 -17.22
CA SER A 103 12.32 -10.23 -17.28
C SER A 103 10.87 -9.89 -17.59
N ASP A 104 10.25 -10.63 -18.50
CA ASP A 104 8.84 -10.41 -18.85
C ASP A 104 7.88 -10.94 -17.78
N THR A 105 8.38 -11.86 -16.95
CA THR A 105 7.58 -12.53 -15.91
C THR A 105 8.22 -12.39 -14.53
N VAL A 106 7.41 -12.57 -13.50
CA VAL A 106 7.87 -12.56 -12.11
C VAL A 106 8.85 -13.70 -11.87
N THR A 107 10.03 -13.37 -11.37
CA THR A 107 11.02 -14.33 -10.92
C THR A 107 10.96 -14.45 -9.41
N VAL A 108 10.92 -15.66 -8.89
CA VAL A 108 11.01 -15.96 -7.45
C VAL A 108 12.45 -16.31 -7.10
N ARG A 109 13.02 -15.59 -6.15
CA ARG A 109 14.38 -15.81 -5.66
C ARG A 109 14.36 -16.13 -4.18
N PHE A 110 15.42 -16.73 -3.68
CA PHE A 110 15.56 -17.02 -2.27
C PHE A 110 16.93 -16.62 -1.73
N ILE A 111 16.98 -16.37 -0.44
CA ILE A 111 18.19 -16.35 0.37
C ILE A 111 17.97 -17.35 1.50
N ASP A 112 18.83 -18.34 1.57
CA ASP A 112 18.85 -19.30 2.68
C ASP A 112 19.53 -18.64 3.88
N LEU A 113 18.83 -18.56 5.00
CA LEU A 113 19.33 -17.88 6.22
C LEU A 113 20.43 -18.66 6.97
N GLN A 114 20.58 -19.94 6.68
CA GLN A 114 21.59 -20.78 7.31
C GLN A 114 22.88 -20.82 6.48
N SER A 115 22.76 -21.02 5.18
CA SER A 115 23.91 -21.12 4.28
C SER A 115 24.36 -19.77 3.71
N TYR A 116 23.49 -18.75 3.72
CA TYR A 116 23.66 -17.48 3.00
C TYR A 116 23.88 -17.63 1.50
N GLU A 117 23.24 -18.61 0.90
CA GLU A 117 23.18 -18.82 -0.53
C GLU A 117 21.96 -18.11 -1.11
N CYS A 118 22.15 -17.49 -2.28
CA CYS A 118 21.06 -16.87 -3.04
C CYS A 118 20.89 -17.62 -4.36
N GLY A 119 19.63 -17.87 -4.72
CA GLY A 119 19.29 -18.55 -5.96
C GLY A 119 17.95 -18.13 -6.52
N VAL A 120 17.63 -18.72 -7.67
CA VAL A 120 16.31 -18.61 -8.31
C VAL A 120 15.56 -19.90 -8.06
N ILE A 121 14.29 -19.79 -7.74
CA ILE A 121 13.37 -20.92 -7.67
C ILE A 121 12.68 -21.02 -9.02
N GLU A 122 12.79 -22.16 -9.67
CA GLU A 122 12.04 -22.46 -10.88
C GLU A 122 10.58 -22.59 -10.54
N THR A 123 9.73 -21.85 -11.25
CA THR A 123 8.28 -21.85 -11.04
C THR A 123 7.58 -22.18 -12.35
N PHE A 124 6.44 -22.83 -12.23
CA PHE A 124 5.69 -23.40 -13.34
C PHE A 124 4.31 -22.76 -13.47
N GLY A 125 3.54 -23.16 -14.46
CA GLY A 125 2.16 -22.73 -14.66
C GLY A 125 2.04 -21.39 -15.37
N LYS A 126 1.02 -20.59 -15.01
CA LYS A 126 0.75 -19.30 -15.64
C LYS A 126 1.49 -18.18 -14.89
N LEU A 127 2.74 -17.95 -15.29
CA LEU A 127 3.59 -16.95 -14.65
C LEU A 127 3.02 -15.55 -14.82
N PRO A 128 2.91 -14.74 -13.73
CA PRO A 128 2.49 -13.35 -13.82
C PRO A 128 3.50 -12.49 -14.57
N VAL A 129 3.03 -11.41 -15.20
CA VAL A 129 3.92 -10.40 -15.80
C VAL A 129 4.78 -9.73 -14.73
N ALA A 130 6.02 -9.39 -15.07
CA ALA A 130 6.94 -8.67 -14.18
C ALA A 130 6.34 -7.33 -13.77
N ARG A 131 6.38 -7.02 -12.49
CA ARG A 131 5.71 -5.87 -11.88
C ARG A 131 6.40 -5.39 -10.61
N GLY A 132 6.09 -4.18 -10.17
CA GLY A 132 6.49 -3.62 -8.89
C GLY A 132 5.34 -2.90 -8.20
N GLY A 133 5.48 -2.67 -6.88
CA GLY A 133 4.43 -2.01 -6.09
C GLY A 133 3.16 -2.84 -5.88
N GLN A 134 3.22 -4.14 -6.16
CA GLN A 134 2.17 -5.12 -5.82
C GLN A 134 2.21 -5.45 -4.34
N SER A 135 1.13 -6.06 -3.83
CA SER A 135 1.18 -6.78 -2.55
C SER A 135 1.38 -8.27 -2.76
N VAL A 136 2.04 -8.93 -1.81
CA VAL A 136 2.16 -10.39 -1.72
C VAL A 136 1.85 -10.80 -0.29
N THR A 137 0.90 -11.70 -0.13
CA THR A 137 0.43 -12.17 1.19
C THR A 137 0.54 -13.70 1.26
N LEU A 138 1.15 -14.18 2.33
CA LEU A 138 1.23 -15.62 2.61
C LEU A 138 -0.05 -16.10 3.29
N VAL A 139 -0.67 -17.13 2.72
CA VAL A 139 -1.87 -17.79 3.24
C VAL A 139 -1.66 -19.31 3.21
N GLY A 140 -1.41 -19.91 4.37
CA GLY A 140 -0.98 -21.31 4.44
C GLY A 140 0.30 -21.53 3.63
N SER A 141 0.27 -22.43 2.64
CA SER A 141 1.38 -22.69 1.70
C SER A 141 1.25 -21.92 0.38
N LYS A 142 0.45 -20.85 0.31
CA LYS A 142 0.23 -20.11 -0.92
C LYS A 142 0.61 -18.64 -0.77
N LEU A 143 1.25 -18.07 -1.80
CA LEU A 143 1.46 -16.64 -1.92
C LEU A 143 0.39 -16.05 -2.84
N ILE A 144 -0.37 -15.10 -2.33
CA ILE A 144 -1.37 -14.36 -3.10
C ILE A 144 -0.78 -13.01 -3.47
N MET A 145 -0.64 -12.75 -4.76
CA MET A 145 -0.17 -11.49 -5.33
C MET A 145 -1.34 -10.71 -5.92
N PHE A 146 -1.44 -9.43 -5.60
CA PHE A 146 -2.46 -8.52 -6.14
C PHE A 146 -1.83 -7.25 -6.71
N GLY A 147 -2.30 -6.84 -7.90
CA GLY A 147 -2.04 -5.53 -8.48
C GLY A 147 -0.59 -5.24 -8.85
N GLY A 148 -0.19 -3.99 -8.72
CA GLY A 148 1.13 -3.49 -9.11
C GLY A 148 1.14 -2.77 -10.46
N GLU A 149 2.32 -2.33 -10.88
CA GLU A 149 2.59 -1.69 -12.17
C GLU A 149 3.62 -2.52 -12.94
N ASP A 150 3.36 -2.83 -14.21
CA ASP A 150 4.30 -3.55 -15.07
C ASP A 150 5.39 -2.63 -15.64
N GLN A 151 6.33 -3.22 -16.41
CA GLN A 151 7.44 -2.48 -17.02
C GLN A 151 6.98 -1.45 -18.06
N HIS A 152 5.77 -1.61 -18.63
CA HIS A 152 5.17 -0.68 -19.59
C HIS A 152 4.26 0.36 -18.90
N ARG A 153 4.33 0.46 -17.56
CA ARG A 153 3.51 1.33 -16.74
C ARG A 153 2.00 1.03 -16.82
N ARG A 154 1.63 -0.18 -17.15
CA ARG A 154 0.24 -0.62 -17.07
C ARG A 154 -0.07 -1.01 -15.62
N LEU A 155 -1.17 -0.47 -15.12
CA LEU A 155 -1.65 -0.78 -13.79
C LEU A 155 -2.43 -2.09 -13.81
N LEU A 156 -2.26 -2.88 -12.78
CA LEU A 156 -2.80 -4.22 -12.66
C LEU A 156 -3.75 -4.30 -11.46
N ASN A 157 -4.73 -5.22 -11.56
CA ASN A 157 -5.66 -5.59 -10.48
C ASN A 157 -5.99 -7.08 -10.50
N ASP A 158 -5.14 -7.86 -11.16
CA ASP A 158 -5.24 -9.31 -11.22
C ASP A 158 -4.77 -9.95 -9.91
N ILE A 159 -5.30 -11.17 -9.66
CA ILE A 159 -4.85 -12.06 -8.59
C ILE A 159 -4.07 -13.20 -9.21
N SER A 160 -2.82 -13.35 -8.75
CA SER A 160 -1.99 -14.51 -9.07
C SER A 160 -1.61 -15.23 -7.79
N VAL A 161 -1.69 -16.56 -7.81
CA VAL A 161 -1.40 -17.41 -6.66
C VAL A 161 -0.23 -18.32 -6.99
N LEU A 162 0.80 -18.29 -6.15
CA LEU A 162 1.89 -19.28 -6.18
C LEU A 162 1.68 -20.29 -5.05
N ASP A 163 1.52 -21.53 -5.44
CA ASP A 163 1.55 -22.66 -4.51
C ASP A 163 3.02 -22.98 -4.20
N LEU A 164 3.43 -22.85 -2.94
CA LEU A 164 4.82 -23.02 -2.51
C LEU A 164 5.24 -24.50 -2.37
N GLU A 165 4.31 -25.42 -2.33
CA GLU A 165 4.61 -26.86 -2.31
C GLU A 165 4.93 -27.38 -3.71
N THR A 166 4.18 -26.91 -4.71
CA THR A 166 4.33 -27.32 -6.10
C THR A 166 5.11 -26.31 -6.96
N MET A 167 5.41 -25.14 -6.41
CA MET A 167 6.02 -24.00 -7.13
C MET A 167 5.29 -23.63 -8.41
N THR A 168 3.95 -23.73 -8.38
CA THR A 168 3.11 -23.52 -9.57
C THR A 168 2.25 -22.25 -9.43
N TRP A 169 2.36 -21.36 -10.43
CA TRP A 169 1.52 -20.18 -10.54
C TRP A 169 0.17 -20.49 -11.20
N SER A 170 -0.87 -19.91 -10.66
CA SER A 170 -2.21 -19.88 -11.22
C SER A 170 -2.78 -18.47 -11.16
N THR A 171 -3.67 -18.15 -12.11
CA THR A 171 -4.47 -16.90 -12.06
C THR A 171 -5.84 -17.27 -11.53
N VAL A 172 -6.35 -16.45 -10.63
CA VAL A 172 -7.67 -16.64 -10.04
C VAL A 172 -8.63 -15.60 -10.61
N GLU A 173 -9.75 -16.07 -11.12
CA GLU A 173 -10.88 -15.22 -11.48
C GLU A 173 -11.69 -14.93 -10.21
N THR A 174 -12.00 -13.68 -10.00
CA THR A 174 -12.77 -13.23 -8.83
C THR A 174 -14.15 -12.77 -9.24
N MET A 175 -15.10 -12.93 -8.35
CA MET A 175 -16.46 -12.45 -8.53
C MET A 175 -16.62 -11.04 -7.97
N GLN A 176 -17.68 -10.35 -8.39
CA GLN A 176 -17.97 -8.97 -8.05
C GLN A 176 -16.93 -7.98 -8.60
N THR A 177 -17.09 -6.71 -8.25
CA THR A 177 -16.21 -5.67 -8.75
C THR A 177 -14.89 -5.67 -7.98
N SER A 178 -13.81 -6.06 -8.65
CA SER A 178 -12.44 -5.96 -8.10
C SER A 178 -12.04 -4.49 -7.89
N PRO A 179 -11.08 -4.22 -6.99
CA PRO A 179 -10.51 -2.88 -6.83
C PRO A 179 -10.01 -2.33 -8.17
N ALA A 180 -10.09 -1.01 -8.34
CA ALA A 180 -9.45 -0.35 -9.49
C ALA A 180 -7.95 -0.72 -9.57
N PRO A 181 -7.37 -0.87 -10.78
CA PRO A 181 -5.94 -1.16 -10.94
C PRO A 181 -5.07 -0.17 -10.15
N ARG A 182 -4.16 -0.70 -9.33
CA ARG A 182 -3.39 0.09 -8.36
C ARG A 182 -2.03 -0.50 -8.04
N PHE A 183 -1.12 0.35 -7.57
CA PHE A 183 0.18 -0.03 -7.02
C PHE A 183 0.47 0.72 -5.73
N ASP A 184 1.52 0.31 -4.99
CA ASP A 184 1.93 0.91 -3.71
C ASP A 184 0.81 0.93 -2.65
N HIS A 185 -0.13 -0.02 -2.73
CA HIS A 185 -1.12 -0.34 -1.71
C HIS A 185 -0.53 -1.30 -0.67
N THR A 186 -1.21 -1.48 0.45
CA THR A 186 -0.89 -2.54 1.41
C THR A 186 -1.98 -3.59 1.47
N ALA A 187 -1.60 -4.80 1.84
CA ALA A 187 -2.51 -5.91 2.06
C ALA A 187 -2.33 -6.50 3.46
N ALA A 188 -3.41 -7.03 4.01
CA ALA A 188 -3.43 -7.76 5.26
C ALA A 188 -4.31 -8.99 5.16
N LEU A 189 -3.91 -10.07 5.83
CA LEU A 189 -4.73 -11.26 6.00
C LEU A 189 -5.45 -11.20 7.35
N HIS A 190 -6.75 -11.46 7.35
CA HIS A 190 -7.56 -11.57 8.57
C HIS A 190 -8.26 -12.93 8.62
N ALA A 191 -8.17 -13.58 9.79
CA ALA A 191 -8.79 -14.88 10.08
C ALA A 191 -8.47 -15.96 9.03
N ASP A 192 -7.27 -15.96 8.44
CA ASP A 192 -6.80 -16.87 7.38
C ASP A 192 -7.73 -16.99 6.16
N ARG A 193 -8.68 -16.09 6.02
CA ARG A 193 -9.73 -16.11 5.00
C ARG A 193 -9.87 -14.83 4.23
N TYR A 194 -9.76 -13.69 4.88
CA TYR A 194 -10.06 -12.40 4.26
C TYR A 194 -8.79 -11.65 3.90
N LEU A 195 -8.58 -11.39 2.62
CA LEU A 195 -7.50 -10.54 2.14
C LEU A 195 -8.02 -9.10 2.01
N LEU A 196 -7.48 -8.22 2.83
CA LEU A 196 -7.81 -6.80 2.86
C LEU A 196 -6.80 -6.02 2.02
N ILE A 197 -7.28 -5.11 1.15
CA ILE A 197 -6.46 -4.21 0.33
C ILE A 197 -6.83 -2.78 0.69
N LEU A 198 -5.85 -1.98 1.11
CA LEU A 198 -6.07 -0.59 1.51
C LEU A 198 -5.22 0.38 0.67
N GLY A 199 -5.86 1.43 0.17
CA GLY A 199 -5.19 2.57 -0.45
C GLY A 199 -4.40 2.23 -1.70
N GLY A 200 -3.21 2.81 -1.83
CA GLY A 200 -2.41 2.77 -3.06
C GLY A 200 -2.77 3.89 -4.03
N CYS A 201 -2.23 3.84 -5.23
CA CYS A 201 -2.57 4.83 -6.25
C CYS A 201 -2.69 4.22 -7.65
N SER A 202 -3.40 4.93 -8.51
CA SER A 202 -3.18 4.96 -9.95
C SER A 202 -2.23 6.13 -10.26
N HIS A 203 -1.80 6.31 -11.50
CA HIS A 203 -0.86 7.40 -11.81
C HIS A 203 -1.33 8.81 -11.38
N SER A 204 -2.63 9.01 -11.21
CA SER A 204 -3.22 10.33 -10.92
C SER A 204 -4.08 10.37 -9.66
N ILE A 205 -4.53 9.23 -9.17
CA ILE A 205 -5.48 9.13 -8.06
C ILE A 205 -4.84 8.35 -6.91
N PHE A 206 -4.90 8.93 -5.72
CA PHE A 206 -4.53 8.26 -4.46
C PHE A 206 -5.79 7.75 -3.81
N PHE A 207 -5.77 6.49 -3.40
CA PHE A 207 -6.92 5.80 -2.83
C PHE A 207 -6.88 5.82 -1.29
N ASN A 208 -8.06 5.78 -0.69
CA ASN A 208 -8.26 5.60 0.75
C ASN A 208 -9.31 4.52 1.04
N ASP A 209 -9.73 3.80 0.02
CA ASP A 209 -10.72 2.75 0.08
C ASP A 209 -10.15 1.45 0.66
N LEU A 210 -11.02 0.69 1.30
CA LEU A 210 -10.77 -0.68 1.72
C LEU A 210 -11.57 -1.63 0.83
N HIS A 211 -10.90 -2.63 0.29
CA HIS A 211 -11.53 -3.77 -0.37
C HIS A 211 -11.17 -5.05 0.36
N VAL A 212 -12.09 -5.98 0.39
CA VAL A 212 -11.93 -7.29 1.03
C VAL A 212 -12.25 -8.39 0.03
N LEU A 213 -11.31 -9.30 -0.16
CA LEU A 213 -11.52 -10.54 -0.90
C LEU A 213 -11.74 -11.69 0.08
N ASP A 214 -12.86 -12.34 0.00
CA ASP A 214 -13.09 -13.62 0.66
C ASP A 214 -12.39 -14.72 -0.13
N LEU A 215 -11.35 -15.32 0.44
CA LEU A 215 -10.52 -16.33 -0.22
C LEU A 215 -11.23 -17.71 -0.36
N GLU A 216 -12.34 -17.89 0.32
CA GLU A 216 -13.15 -19.11 0.20
C GLU A 216 -14.12 -19.01 -0.97
N THR A 217 -14.79 -17.86 -1.14
CA THR A 217 -15.77 -17.64 -2.22
C THR A 217 -15.18 -16.93 -3.44
N MET A 218 -14.00 -16.35 -3.32
CA MET A 218 -13.34 -15.47 -4.31
C MET A 218 -14.21 -14.28 -4.71
N GLU A 219 -14.97 -13.74 -3.75
CA GLU A 219 -15.81 -12.57 -3.95
C GLU A 219 -15.19 -11.31 -3.33
N TRP A 220 -15.18 -10.21 -4.11
CA TRP A 220 -14.80 -8.91 -3.62
C TRP A 220 -15.97 -8.20 -2.94
N SER A 221 -15.67 -7.49 -1.88
CA SER A 221 -16.56 -6.56 -1.22
C SER A 221 -15.84 -5.26 -0.88
N GLN A 222 -16.59 -4.17 -0.74
CA GLN A 222 -16.07 -2.87 -0.33
C GLN A 222 -16.82 -2.40 0.92
N PRO A 223 -16.43 -2.87 2.12
CA PRO A 223 -17.10 -2.50 3.35
C PRO A 223 -16.79 -1.04 3.71
N GLN A 224 -17.75 -0.38 4.36
CA GLN A 224 -17.55 0.96 4.90
C GLN A 224 -16.74 0.90 6.19
N LEU A 225 -15.66 1.66 6.25
CA LEU A 225 -14.88 1.85 7.48
C LEU A 225 -15.62 2.76 8.45
N GLN A 226 -15.51 2.42 9.72
CA GLN A 226 -16.03 3.23 10.83
C GLN A 226 -14.87 3.90 11.58
N GLY A 227 -15.17 4.90 12.39
CA GLY A 227 -14.18 5.63 13.20
C GLY A 227 -13.54 6.78 12.44
N ASP A 228 -12.21 6.92 12.57
CA ASP A 228 -11.48 8.03 11.99
C ASP A 228 -11.35 7.91 10.47
N LEU A 229 -11.23 9.05 9.80
CA LEU A 229 -11.07 9.09 8.35
C LEU A 229 -9.67 8.62 7.93
N VAL A 230 -9.61 7.87 6.84
CA VAL A 230 -8.36 7.47 6.20
C VAL A 230 -8.00 8.49 5.13
N SER A 231 -6.88 9.19 5.29
CA SER A 231 -6.35 10.07 4.23
C SER A 231 -5.87 9.23 3.05
N PRO A 232 -6.13 9.65 1.78
CA PRO A 232 -5.61 8.97 0.60
C PRO A 232 -4.09 8.84 0.67
N ARG A 233 -3.58 7.63 0.41
CA ARG A 233 -2.14 7.35 0.56
C ARG A 233 -1.65 6.19 -0.29
N ALA A 234 -0.42 6.31 -0.77
CA ALA A 234 0.32 5.25 -1.45
C ALA A 234 1.73 5.10 -0.87
N GLY A 235 2.34 3.94 -1.03
CA GLY A 235 3.66 3.66 -0.47
C GLY A 235 3.70 3.63 1.06
N HIS A 236 2.55 3.48 1.71
CA HIS A 236 2.46 3.23 3.15
C HIS A 236 2.81 1.78 3.46
N ALA A 237 3.27 1.52 4.65
CA ALA A 237 3.51 0.17 5.15
C ALA A 237 2.38 -0.27 6.08
N GLY A 238 2.07 -1.56 6.05
CA GLY A 238 1.09 -2.17 6.92
C GLY A 238 1.61 -3.45 7.55
N VAL A 239 1.31 -3.66 8.84
CA VAL A 239 1.64 -4.88 9.57
C VAL A 239 0.55 -5.23 10.57
N THR A 240 0.26 -6.51 10.73
CA THR A 240 -0.79 -7.00 11.61
C THR A 240 -0.23 -7.54 12.92
N ILE A 241 -0.92 -7.26 14.02
CA ILE A 241 -0.76 -7.95 15.31
C ILE A 241 -2.16 -8.32 15.82
N GLY A 242 -2.47 -9.59 15.83
CA GLY A 242 -3.82 -10.08 16.09
C GLY A 242 -4.84 -9.47 15.11
N ASP A 243 -5.94 -8.96 15.61
CA ASP A 243 -7.00 -8.33 14.80
C ASP A 243 -6.68 -6.89 14.35
N ASN A 244 -5.54 -6.35 14.75
CA ASN A 244 -5.21 -4.95 14.49
C ASN A 244 -4.18 -4.85 13.37
N TRP A 245 -4.52 -4.09 12.35
CA TRP A 245 -3.65 -3.74 11.24
C TRP A 245 -3.13 -2.31 11.44
N TYR A 246 -1.83 -2.18 11.64
CA TYR A 246 -1.14 -0.91 11.84
C TYR A 246 -0.67 -0.40 10.49
N ILE A 247 -0.99 0.87 10.17
CA ILE A 247 -0.73 1.50 8.87
C ILE A 247 0.08 2.77 9.13
N VAL A 248 1.26 2.83 8.54
CA VAL A 248 2.25 3.88 8.80
C VAL A 248 2.71 4.51 7.50
N GLY A 249 2.77 5.83 7.47
CA GLY A 249 3.34 6.60 6.39
C GLY A 249 2.52 6.60 5.09
N GLY A 250 3.24 6.64 3.99
CA GLY A 250 2.70 6.89 2.66
C GLY A 250 2.71 8.36 2.29
N GLY A 251 2.29 8.65 1.08
CA GLY A 251 2.17 10.00 0.54
C GLY A 251 0.98 10.16 -0.38
N ASP A 252 0.63 11.41 -0.68
CA ASP A 252 -0.45 11.82 -1.59
C ASP A 252 0.06 12.61 -2.80
N ASN A 253 1.33 12.46 -3.17
CA ASN A 253 2.08 13.22 -4.19
C ASN A 253 2.37 14.71 -3.83
N LYS A 254 1.90 15.19 -2.69
CA LYS A 254 2.18 16.57 -2.21
C LYS A 254 3.07 16.53 -0.98
N SER A 255 2.78 15.59 -0.08
CA SER A 255 3.48 15.43 1.20
C SER A 255 3.36 13.99 1.70
N GLY A 256 4.19 13.64 2.67
CA GLY A 256 3.99 12.45 3.46
C GLY A 256 2.74 12.57 4.33
N VAL A 257 2.01 11.48 4.49
CA VAL A 257 0.79 11.42 5.31
C VAL A 257 1.17 11.25 6.78
N PRO A 258 0.77 12.19 7.65
CA PRO A 258 1.24 12.23 9.03
C PRO A 258 0.49 11.30 9.99
N GLU A 259 -0.71 10.83 9.65
CA GLU A 259 -1.51 10.00 10.54
C GLU A 259 -1.04 8.55 10.50
N ILE A 260 -0.73 8.01 11.68
CA ILE A 260 -0.48 6.60 11.92
C ILE A 260 -1.80 5.98 12.36
N LEU A 261 -2.26 5.00 11.62
CA LEU A 261 -3.58 4.41 11.78
C LEU A 261 -3.48 3.01 12.35
N MET A 262 -4.53 2.61 13.06
CA MET A 262 -4.80 1.23 13.40
C MET A 262 -6.22 0.88 12.92
N LEU A 263 -6.34 -0.11 12.09
CA LEU A 263 -7.61 -0.69 11.67
C LEU A 263 -7.85 -1.98 12.45
N ASN A 264 -8.88 -2.02 13.26
CA ASN A 264 -9.38 -3.28 13.82
C ASN A 264 -10.16 -4.02 12.72
N MET A 265 -9.58 -5.10 12.19
CA MET A 265 -10.09 -5.82 11.03
C MET A 265 -11.40 -6.57 11.32
N SER A 266 -11.60 -7.05 12.55
CA SER A 266 -12.84 -7.72 12.96
C SER A 266 -14.03 -6.77 13.06
N LYS A 267 -13.79 -5.49 13.40
CA LYS A 267 -14.83 -4.49 13.60
C LYS A 267 -14.93 -3.49 12.46
N LEU A 268 -13.93 -3.45 11.57
CA LEU A 268 -13.75 -2.45 10.51
C LEU A 268 -13.73 -1.01 11.06
N VAL A 269 -13.09 -0.83 12.21
CA VAL A 269 -12.96 0.47 12.89
C VAL A 269 -11.54 0.98 12.77
N VAL A 270 -11.38 2.18 12.23
CA VAL A 270 -10.11 2.91 12.14
C VAL A 270 -9.95 3.81 13.34
N SER A 271 -8.75 3.86 13.89
CA SER A 271 -8.34 4.79 14.93
C SER A 271 -7.02 5.44 14.57
N VAL A 272 -6.91 6.75 14.72
CA VAL A 272 -5.64 7.47 14.63
C VAL A 272 -4.88 7.26 15.94
N LEU A 273 -3.76 6.52 15.88
CA LEU A 273 -2.91 6.28 17.06
C LEU A 273 -2.00 7.47 17.38
N ALA A 274 -1.48 8.10 16.34
CA ALA A 274 -0.60 9.24 16.46
C ALA A 274 -0.64 10.08 15.19
N THR A 275 -0.34 11.37 15.33
CA THR A 275 -0.08 12.27 14.21
C THR A 275 1.34 12.83 14.37
N VAL A 276 2.20 12.52 13.39
CA VAL A 276 3.58 12.99 13.38
C VAL A 276 3.69 14.33 12.66
N LYS A 277 4.80 15.03 12.85
CA LYS A 277 5.04 16.32 12.16
C LYS A 277 5.30 16.07 10.67
N GLY A 278 5.00 17.06 9.82
CA GLY A 278 5.40 17.04 8.42
C GLY A 278 6.92 16.85 8.29
N ARG A 279 7.38 15.99 7.36
CA ARG A 279 8.76 15.53 7.16
C ARG A 279 9.33 14.64 8.27
N ASP A 280 8.50 14.13 9.18
CA ASP A 280 8.91 13.06 10.07
C ASP A 280 9.23 11.80 9.24
N PRO A 281 10.26 11.01 9.58
CA PRO A 281 10.55 9.74 8.87
C PRO A 281 9.36 8.79 8.80
N LEU A 282 8.47 8.78 9.78
CA LEU A 282 7.26 7.96 9.78
C LEU A 282 6.18 8.48 8.82
N ALA A 283 6.25 9.74 8.37
CA ALA A 283 5.41 10.30 7.31
C ALA A 283 6.12 10.20 5.94
N SER A 284 6.59 9.02 5.59
CA SER A 284 7.35 8.75 4.35
C SER A 284 6.66 7.72 3.48
N GLU A 285 6.84 7.83 2.17
CA GLU A 285 6.49 6.76 1.23
C GLU A 285 7.61 5.73 1.12
N GLY A 286 7.26 4.46 0.88
CA GLY A 286 8.22 3.38 0.66
C GLY A 286 9.09 3.06 1.89
N LEU A 287 8.63 3.41 3.10
CA LEU A 287 9.18 2.87 4.34
C LEU A 287 8.73 1.42 4.52
N SER A 288 9.41 0.68 5.38
CA SER A 288 8.95 -0.63 5.84
C SER A 288 8.51 -0.60 7.30
N VAL A 289 7.51 -1.40 7.63
CA VAL A 289 7.12 -1.70 9.02
C VAL A 289 7.00 -3.21 9.16
N SER A 290 7.62 -3.77 10.18
CA SER A 290 7.59 -5.20 10.48
C SER A 290 7.25 -5.42 11.95
N SER A 291 6.59 -6.54 12.26
CA SER A 291 6.37 -6.98 13.64
C SER A 291 7.53 -7.81 14.12
N ALA A 292 7.98 -7.58 15.34
CA ALA A 292 9.03 -8.34 15.99
C ALA A 292 8.57 -8.79 17.38
N SER A 293 9.05 -9.93 17.85
CA SER A 293 8.85 -10.36 19.23
C SER A 293 10.20 -10.47 19.93
N LEU A 294 10.31 -9.87 21.11
CA LEU A 294 11.46 -9.98 22.00
C LEU A 294 10.97 -10.36 23.39
N ASP A 295 11.48 -11.47 23.89
CA ASP A 295 11.15 -11.99 25.23
C ASP A 295 9.63 -12.08 25.51
N GLY A 296 8.84 -12.41 24.47
CA GLY A 296 7.38 -12.53 24.54
C GLY A 296 6.60 -11.22 24.34
N GLU A 297 7.28 -10.09 24.19
CA GLU A 297 6.66 -8.79 23.91
C GLU A 297 6.70 -8.47 22.40
N ASN A 298 5.60 -7.93 21.89
CA ASN A 298 5.50 -7.54 20.49
C ASN A 298 5.92 -6.09 20.27
N PHE A 299 6.62 -5.87 19.18
CA PHE A 299 7.06 -4.55 18.73
C PHE A 299 6.77 -4.35 17.25
N LEU A 300 6.53 -3.11 16.86
CA LEU A 300 6.57 -2.68 15.46
C LEU A 300 7.88 -1.96 15.22
N VAL A 301 8.54 -2.30 14.13
CA VAL A 301 9.84 -1.72 13.74
C VAL A 301 9.69 -1.08 12.37
N ALA A 302 9.92 0.24 12.27
CA ALA A 302 9.87 1.00 11.03
C ALA A 302 11.28 1.40 10.59
N PHE A 303 11.54 1.37 9.29
CA PHE A 303 12.80 1.78 8.70
C PHE A 303 12.64 2.46 7.35
N GLY A 304 13.50 3.45 7.07
CA GLY A 304 13.67 4.04 5.77
C GLY A 304 12.53 4.96 5.32
N GLY A 305 12.29 5.00 4.00
CA GLY A 305 11.27 5.83 3.35
C GLY A 305 11.82 7.14 2.76
N TYR A 306 10.92 7.85 2.05
CA TYR A 306 11.19 9.11 1.39
C TYR A 306 10.04 10.11 1.61
N ASN A 307 10.36 11.34 2.03
CA ASN A 307 9.42 12.44 2.21
C ASN A 307 10.03 13.80 1.81
N GLY A 308 10.76 13.79 0.69
CA GLY A 308 11.66 14.90 0.29
C GLY A 308 13.10 14.66 0.73
N LYS A 309 13.33 13.72 1.65
CA LYS A 309 14.64 13.24 2.11
C LYS A 309 14.57 11.72 2.23
N TYR A 310 15.62 11.00 1.82
CA TYR A 310 15.74 9.56 2.08
C TYR A 310 16.11 9.35 3.54
N ASN A 311 15.43 8.42 4.21
CA ASN A 311 15.61 8.11 5.61
C ASN A 311 16.34 6.78 5.80
N ASN A 312 17.04 6.63 6.94
CA ASN A 312 17.71 5.40 7.38
C ASN A 312 17.66 5.25 8.92
N GLU A 313 16.72 5.94 9.53
CA GLU A 313 16.46 5.87 10.96
C GLU A 313 15.59 4.66 11.25
N VAL A 314 15.81 4.05 12.42
CA VAL A 314 14.98 2.94 12.94
C VAL A 314 14.07 3.49 14.01
N TYR A 315 12.79 3.27 13.85
CA TYR A 315 11.76 3.60 14.85
C TYR A 315 11.15 2.32 15.40
N VAL A 316 10.81 2.34 16.66
CA VAL A 316 10.13 1.23 17.32
C VAL A 316 8.88 1.73 18.06
N MET A 317 7.85 0.91 18.06
CA MET A 317 6.66 1.12 18.89
C MET A 317 6.32 -0.18 19.62
N ARG A 318 5.98 -0.08 20.90
CA ARG A 318 5.41 -1.16 21.68
C ARG A 318 3.88 -1.04 21.65
N PRO A 319 3.15 -1.88 20.92
CA PRO A 319 1.70 -1.79 20.86
C PRO A 319 1.09 -2.20 22.21
N LYS A 320 0.08 -1.44 22.64
CA LYS A 320 -0.66 -1.80 23.83
C LYS A 320 -1.36 -3.15 23.63
N PRO A 321 -1.23 -4.11 24.57
CA PRO A 321 -2.02 -5.33 24.51
C PRO A 321 -3.51 -4.98 24.48
N ARG A 322 -4.21 -5.49 23.48
CA ARG A 322 -5.65 -5.31 23.31
C ARG A 322 -6.28 -6.68 23.34
N ASP A 323 -7.41 -6.79 24.07
CA ASP A 323 -8.12 -8.05 24.18
C ASP A 323 -8.46 -8.58 22.77
N VAL A 324 -8.07 -9.81 22.51
CA VAL A 324 -8.50 -10.56 21.32
C VAL A 324 -9.97 -10.89 21.55
N LEU A 325 -10.86 -9.99 21.14
CA LEU A 325 -12.26 -10.36 21.03
C LEU A 325 -12.37 -11.36 19.89
N HIS A 326 -12.94 -12.53 20.18
CA HIS A 326 -13.18 -13.56 19.18
C HIS A 326 -13.79 -12.92 17.91
N PRO A 327 -13.27 -13.25 16.71
CA PRO A 327 -13.67 -12.60 15.50
C PRO A 327 -15.19 -12.71 15.33
N LYS A 328 -15.87 -11.57 15.21
CA LYS A 328 -17.16 -11.58 14.53
C LYS A 328 -16.83 -11.83 13.08
N ILE A 329 -17.08 -13.05 12.64
CA ILE A 329 -16.93 -13.46 11.24
C ILE A 329 -17.60 -12.38 10.40
N LEU A 330 -16.86 -11.80 9.44
CA LEU A 330 -17.45 -10.96 8.39
C LEU A 330 -18.37 -11.86 7.58
N GLN A 331 -19.65 -11.90 8.00
CA GLN A 331 -20.65 -12.69 7.31
C GLN A 331 -21.14 -11.89 6.12
N SER A 332 -21.23 -12.52 4.95
CA SER A 332 -21.97 -11.95 3.84
C SER A 332 -23.42 -11.70 4.29
N PRO A 333 -24.13 -10.70 3.74
CA PRO A 333 -25.54 -10.46 4.07
C PRO A 333 -26.41 -11.71 3.95
N ALA A 334 -26.07 -12.63 3.04
CA ALA A 334 -26.72 -13.92 2.87
C ALA A 334 -26.43 -14.90 4.03
N ALA A 335 -25.20 -14.91 4.56
CA ALA A 335 -24.83 -15.74 5.72
C ALA A 335 -25.47 -15.22 7.02
N GLU A 336 -25.62 -13.91 7.16
CA GLU A 336 -26.29 -13.28 8.30
C GLU A 336 -27.81 -13.59 8.31
N ALA A 337 -28.46 -13.55 7.15
CA ALA A 337 -29.84 -13.94 6.97
C ALA A 337 -30.05 -15.45 7.24
N ALA A 338 -29.13 -16.32 6.81
CA ALA A 338 -29.16 -17.75 7.08
C ALA A 338 -28.97 -18.05 8.59
N ALA A 339 -28.04 -17.37 9.26
CA ALA A 339 -27.81 -17.52 10.69
C ALA A 339 -29.01 -17.01 11.54
N ALA A 340 -29.67 -15.93 11.10
CA ALA A 340 -30.90 -15.45 11.73
C ALA A 340 -32.04 -16.43 11.60
N SER A 341 -32.19 -17.06 10.44
CA SER A 341 -33.20 -18.11 10.18
C SER A 341 -32.98 -19.36 11.02
N VAL A 342 -31.72 -19.80 11.22
CA VAL A 342 -31.37 -20.94 12.08
C VAL A 342 -31.62 -20.63 13.55
N ARG A 343 -31.31 -19.41 14.02
CA ARG A 343 -31.59 -18.99 15.41
C ARG A 343 -33.10 -18.90 15.68
N ALA A 344 -33.88 -18.43 14.72
CA ALA A 344 -35.34 -18.40 14.82
C ALA A 344 -35.92 -19.82 14.87
N ALA A 345 -35.40 -20.76 14.07
CA ALA A 345 -35.81 -22.16 14.09
C ALA A 345 -35.43 -22.85 15.41
N TYR A 346 -34.24 -22.56 15.97
CA TYR A 346 -33.81 -23.10 17.27
C TYR A 346 -34.62 -22.55 18.46
N ALA A 347 -35.09 -21.29 18.38
CA ALA A 347 -35.95 -20.71 19.40
C ALA A 347 -37.34 -21.33 19.44
N LEU A 348 -37.80 -21.94 18.33
CA LEU A 348 -39.07 -22.64 18.22
C LEU A 348 -39.03 -24.12 18.64
N ILE A 349 -37.85 -24.67 18.92
CA ILE A 349 -37.65 -26.12 19.20
C ILE A 349 -37.32 -26.40 20.66
N LYS A 350 -37.46 -25.44 21.61
CA LYS A 350 -37.38 -25.78 23.03
C LYS A 350 -38.74 -26.19 23.53
N PRO A 351 -39.03 -27.48 23.69
CA PRO A 351 -40.20 -27.91 24.45
C PRO A 351 -39.91 -27.77 25.93
N GLU A 352 -40.91 -27.26 26.61
CA GLU A 352 -41.09 -27.39 28.08
C GLU A 352 -40.79 -28.85 28.52
N LYS A 353 -39.77 -29.02 29.33
CA LYS A 353 -39.63 -30.15 30.23
C LYS A 353 -38.62 -29.82 31.29
N TYR A 354 -39.13 -29.45 32.46
CA TYR A 354 -38.62 -29.75 33.79
C TYR A 354 -39.53 -29.12 34.83
N LEU A 355 -40.71 -29.73 35.03
CA LEU A 355 -41.50 -29.63 36.23
C LEU A 355 -42.12 -31.03 36.45
N SER A 356 -41.44 -31.88 37.12
CA SER A 356 -42.05 -32.87 38.01
C SER A 356 -40.95 -33.51 38.88
N GLU A 357 -41.34 -33.71 40.11
CA GLU A 357 -40.74 -34.49 41.17
C GLU A 357 -39.78 -33.80 42.12
N ARG A 358 -40.35 -33.24 43.18
CA ARG A 358 -40.15 -33.75 44.54
C ARG A 358 -41.17 -33.06 45.50
N GLU A 359 -42.21 -33.77 45.84
CA GLU A 359 -42.88 -33.68 47.12
C GLU A 359 -41.91 -34.32 48.16
N ASP A 360 -41.64 -33.67 49.25
CA ASP A 360 -42.03 -34.05 50.59
C ASP A 360 -41.44 -33.16 51.70
N SER A 361 -42.32 -32.79 52.59
CA SER A 361 -42.23 -32.63 54.01
C SER A 361 -41.60 -31.37 54.63
N SER A 362 -42.49 -30.81 55.38
CA SER A 362 -42.42 -30.23 56.74
C SER A 362 -42.28 -28.71 56.86
N PHE A 363 -43.43 -28.19 57.24
CA PHE A 363 -43.77 -27.01 58.08
C PHE A 363 -42.60 -26.29 58.78
N LYS A 364 -42.51 -24.99 58.54
CA LYS A 364 -42.46 -23.95 59.58
C LYS A 364 -43.01 -22.64 59.02
N GLU A 365 -44.20 -22.29 59.45
CA GLU A 365 -44.71 -20.90 59.47
C GLU A 365 -43.72 -20.09 60.30
N VAL A 366 -43.20 -19.02 59.74
CA VAL A 366 -42.90 -17.71 60.36
C VAL A 366 -42.31 -16.77 59.30
N HIS A 367 -42.88 -15.57 59.18
CA HIS A 367 -42.48 -14.41 58.36
C HIS A 367 -42.90 -14.31 56.88
N VAL A 368 -44.19 -14.37 56.64
CA VAL A 368 -44.76 -14.07 55.27
C VAL A 368 -44.98 -12.56 55.04
N ASP A 369 -45.09 -11.74 56.07
CA ASP A 369 -45.44 -10.31 55.87
C ASP A 369 -44.31 -9.39 55.42
N ASN A 370 -43.07 -9.63 55.83
CA ASN A 370 -41.94 -8.77 55.42
C ASN A 370 -41.42 -9.04 54.02
N THR A 371 -41.56 -10.28 53.54
CA THR A 371 -41.07 -10.71 52.21
C THR A 371 -42.04 -10.17 51.11
N GLN A 372 -43.32 -10.12 51.41
CA GLN A 372 -44.33 -9.63 50.46
C GLN A 372 -44.27 -8.10 50.28
N GLN A 373 -44.00 -7.33 51.33
CA GLN A 373 -43.73 -5.89 51.22
C GLN A 373 -42.43 -5.56 50.50
N SER A 374 -41.36 -6.35 50.72
CA SER A 374 -40.10 -6.20 50.00
C SER A 374 -40.24 -6.48 48.51
N LEU A 375 -40.98 -7.52 48.14
CA LEU A 375 -41.26 -7.86 46.72
C LEU A 375 -42.13 -6.81 46.03
N LEU A 376 -43.10 -6.24 46.73
CA LEU A 376 -43.94 -5.14 46.18
C LEU A 376 -43.14 -3.85 45.96
N ALA A 377 -42.18 -3.55 46.84
CA ALA A 377 -41.25 -2.43 46.68
C ALA A 377 -40.30 -2.65 45.50
N GLU A 378 -39.82 -3.86 45.32
CA GLU A 378 -38.93 -4.23 44.21
C GLU A 378 -39.65 -4.22 42.85
N ILE A 379 -40.91 -4.68 42.80
CA ILE A 379 -41.78 -4.57 41.61
C ILE A 379 -42.05 -3.11 41.26
N SER A 380 -42.29 -2.24 42.26
CA SER A 380 -42.49 -0.81 42.04
C SER A 380 -41.22 -0.14 41.48
N ALA A 381 -40.03 -0.45 42.04
CA ALA A 381 -38.76 0.07 41.58
C ALA A 381 -38.43 -0.40 40.15
N LEU A 382 -38.69 -1.66 39.84
CA LEU A 382 -38.53 -2.21 38.46
C LEU A 382 -39.52 -1.55 37.48
N GLY A 383 -40.72 -1.23 37.92
CA GLY A 383 -41.72 -0.45 37.16
C GLY A 383 -41.21 0.95 36.78
N GLU A 384 -40.61 1.66 37.73
CA GLU A 384 -40.00 2.98 37.49
C GLU A 384 -38.79 2.90 36.58
N GLN A 385 -37.91 1.91 36.76
CA GLN A 385 -36.79 1.66 35.86
C GLN A 385 -37.25 1.35 34.45
N LYS A 386 -38.24 0.51 34.27
CA LYS A 386 -38.83 0.20 32.97
C LYS A 386 -39.34 1.48 32.28
N LYS A 387 -40.07 2.36 32.99
CA LYS A 387 -40.60 3.61 32.46
C LYS A 387 -39.47 4.56 32.04
N ALA A 388 -38.39 4.65 32.83
CA ALA A 388 -37.23 5.45 32.50
C ALA A 388 -36.50 4.93 31.24
N LEU A 389 -36.36 3.61 31.10
CA LEU A 389 -35.79 2.97 29.92
C LEU A 389 -36.68 3.15 28.68
N GLU A 390 -37.99 3.08 28.80
CA GLU A 390 -38.92 3.34 27.70
C GLU A 390 -38.84 4.80 27.21
N SER A 391 -38.69 5.79 28.13
CA SER A 391 -38.45 7.18 27.77
C SER A 391 -37.10 7.36 27.04
N SER A 392 -36.01 6.80 27.56
CA SER A 392 -34.70 6.85 26.92
C SER A 392 -34.70 6.19 25.53
N LEU A 393 -35.43 5.10 25.37
CA LEU A 393 -35.61 4.43 24.09
C LEU A 393 -36.35 5.31 23.07
N ALA A 394 -37.35 6.07 23.52
CA ALA A 394 -38.09 7.03 22.68
C ALA A 394 -37.18 8.17 22.22
N ASP A 395 -36.36 8.71 23.12
CA ASP A 395 -35.39 9.77 22.79
C ASP A 395 -34.33 9.28 21.77
N ILE A 396 -33.77 8.11 22.00
CA ILE A 396 -32.79 7.50 21.04
C ILE A 396 -33.45 7.24 19.67
N ARG A 397 -34.72 6.84 19.64
CA ARG A 397 -35.44 6.65 18.37
C ARG A 397 -35.64 7.97 17.62
N ALA A 398 -35.94 9.06 18.33
CA ALA A 398 -36.07 10.39 17.74
C ALA A 398 -34.71 10.89 17.17
N GLU A 399 -33.64 10.73 17.93
CA GLU A 399 -32.28 11.07 17.47
C GLU A 399 -31.86 10.25 16.24
N ASN A 400 -32.15 8.96 16.22
CA ASN A 400 -31.89 8.12 15.06
C ASN A 400 -32.69 8.53 13.81
N ALA A 401 -33.91 9.02 13.98
CA ALA A 401 -34.70 9.55 12.86
C ALA A 401 -34.11 10.85 12.32
N ASP A 402 -33.66 11.77 13.19
CA ASP A 402 -32.96 12.99 12.77
C ASP A 402 -31.64 12.71 12.05
N LEU A 403 -30.85 11.76 12.55
CA LEU A 403 -29.60 11.33 11.91
C LEU A 403 -29.86 10.72 10.52
N ARG A 404 -30.91 9.93 10.34
CA ARG A 404 -31.29 9.39 9.03
C ARG A 404 -31.63 10.49 8.04
N ASN A 405 -32.36 11.51 8.43
CA ASN A 405 -32.67 12.65 7.57
C ASN A 405 -31.39 13.40 7.16
N LYS A 406 -30.49 13.64 8.12
CA LYS A 406 -29.19 14.25 7.83
C LYS A 406 -28.34 13.43 6.85
N ILE A 407 -28.36 12.10 6.95
CA ILE A 407 -27.67 11.21 6.02
C ILE A 407 -28.29 11.33 4.62
N GLU A 408 -29.61 11.43 4.51
CA GLU A 408 -30.29 11.60 3.21
C GLU A 408 -29.93 12.93 2.54
N ASP A 409 -29.87 14.02 3.30
CA ASP A 409 -29.43 15.33 2.82
C ASP A 409 -27.97 15.31 2.37
N VAL A 410 -27.08 14.65 3.09
CA VAL A 410 -25.68 14.48 2.70
C VAL A 410 -25.56 13.64 1.44
N ASN A 411 -26.33 12.57 1.30
CA ASN A 411 -26.31 11.72 0.11
C ASN A 411 -26.79 12.47 -1.15
N THR A 412 -27.84 13.33 -1.02
CA THR A 412 -28.30 14.17 -2.14
C THR A 412 -27.23 15.16 -2.56
N THR A 413 -26.61 15.84 -1.61
CA THR A 413 -25.50 16.78 -1.86
C THR A 413 -24.31 16.07 -2.51
N HIS A 414 -23.97 14.87 -2.05
CA HIS A 414 -22.91 14.06 -2.66
C HIS A 414 -23.22 13.65 -4.11
N ALA A 415 -24.48 13.29 -4.39
CA ALA A 415 -24.90 12.94 -5.74
C ALA A 415 -24.77 14.14 -6.71
N ASP A 416 -25.10 15.34 -6.26
CA ASP A 416 -24.97 16.56 -7.08
C ASP A 416 -23.51 16.94 -7.31
N LEU A 417 -22.67 16.89 -6.27
CA LEU A 417 -21.21 17.09 -6.40
C LEU A 417 -20.56 16.06 -7.32
N SER A 418 -21.04 14.82 -7.30
CA SER A 418 -20.55 13.76 -8.20
C SER A 418 -20.87 14.06 -9.66
N LYS A 419 -22.06 14.62 -9.96
CA LYS A 419 -22.41 15.06 -11.32
C LYS A 419 -21.57 16.24 -11.78
N GLU A 420 -21.32 17.23 -10.91
CA GLU A 420 -20.44 18.34 -11.22
C GLU A 420 -19.01 17.86 -11.50
N LEU A 421 -18.49 16.95 -10.69
CA LEU A 421 -17.17 16.35 -10.88
C LEU A 421 -17.05 15.65 -12.24
N GLN A 422 -18.06 14.86 -12.64
CA GLN A 422 -18.09 14.23 -13.96
C GLN A 422 -18.11 15.24 -15.09
N SER A 423 -18.84 16.35 -14.94
CA SER A 423 -18.87 17.43 -15.92
C SER A 423 -17.49 18.08 -16.09
N VAL A 424 -16.83 18.41 -14.97
CA VAL A 424 -15.48 19.01 -14.98
C VAL A 424 -14.44 18.04 -15.53
N GLN A 425 -14.54 16.74 -15.22
CA GLN A 425 -13.67 15.73 -15.82
C GLN A 425 -13.84 15.64 -17.34
N GLY A 426 -15.08 15.71 -17.84
CA GLY A 426 -15.37 15.76 -19.27
C GLY A 426 -14.73 16.98 -19.97
N GLN A 427 -14.82 18.15 -19.35
CA GLN A 427 -14.17 19.36 -19.83
C GLN A 427 -12.64 19.22 -19.85
N LEU A 428 -12.04 18.66 -18.79
CA LEU A 428 -10.60 18.45 -18.71
C LEU A 428 -10.09 17.51 -19.79
N ILE A 429 -10.82 16.44 -20.10
CA ILE A 429 -10.49 15.51 -21.19
C ILE A 429 -10.52 16.24 -22.54
N SER A 430 -11.53 17.08 -22.76
CA SER A 430 -11.65 17.87 -23.98
C SER A 430 -10.49 18.86 -24.16
N GLU A 431 -10.13 19.60 -23.12
CA GLU A 431 -8.99 20.52 -23.14
C GLU A 431 -7.65 19.82 -23.31
N ARG A 432 -7.44 18.65 -22.68
CA ARG A 432 -6.24 17.83 -22.93
C ARG A 432 -6.12 17.38 -24.38
N SER A 433 -7.24 16.98 -25.01
CA SER A 433 -7.25 16.63 -26.43
C SER A 433 -6.90 17.83 -27.31
N ARG A 434 -7.36 19.02 -26.92
CA ARG A 434 -7.02 20.27 -27.61
C ARG A 434 -5.54 20.63 -27.48
N CYS A 435 -4.98 20.50 -26.26
CA CYS A 435 -3.54 20.70 -26.05
C CYS A 435 -2.69 19.75 -26.89
N ALA A 436 -3.02 18.45 -26.91
CA ALA A 436 -2.30 17.48 -27.72
C ALA A 436 -2.32 17.80 -29.23
N LYS A 437 -3.45 18.34 -29.75
CA LYS A 437 -3.52 18.81 -31.15
C LYS A 437 -2.62 20.03 -31.39
N LEU A 438 -2.59 20.98 -30.47
CA LEU A 438 -1.72 22.15 -30.58
C LEU A 438 -0.23 21.77 -30.47
N GLU A 439 0.13 20.84 -29.62
CA GLU A 439 1.50 20.32 -29.53
C GLU A 439 1.94 19.66 -30.86
N ALA A 440 1.06 18.87 -31.47
CA ALA A 440 1.34 18.29 -32.79
C ALA A 440 1.54 19.36 -33.88
N GLN A 441 0.73 20.44 -33.87
CA GLN A 441 0.89 21.57 -34.81
C GLN A 441 2.20 22.33 -34.58
N ILE A 442 2.60 22.54 -33.31
CA ILE A 442 3.88 23.15 -32.97
C ILE A 442 5.04 22.30 -33.49
N ALA A 443 5.00 20.98 -33.31
CA ALA A 443 6.05 20.09 -33.82
C ALA A 443 6.16 20.12 -35.35
N GLU A 444 5.04 20.21 -36.07
CA GLU A 444 5.03 20.33 -37.51
C GLU A 444 5.61 21.68 -37.99
N LEU A 445 5.25 22.79 -37.34
CA LEU A 445 5.82 24.11 -37.60
C LEU A 445 7.32 24.17 -37.31
N GLN A 446 7.77 23.55 -36.23
CA GLN A 446 9.21 23.45 -35.91
C GLN A 446 10.00 22.72 -37.02
N LYS A 447 9.45 21.60 -37.50
CA LYS A 447 10.07 20.85 -38.63
C LYS A 447 10.12 21.68 -39.91
N THR A 448 9.09 22.48 -40.17
CA THR A 448 9.05 23.37 -41.32
C THR A 448 10.10 24.48 -41.18
N LEU A 449 10.26 25.04 -39.99
CA LEU A 449 11.27 26.06 -39.71
C LEU A 449 12.69 25.52 -39.91
N GLU A 450 12.99 24.31 -39.42
CA GLU A 450 14.27 23.65 -39.63
C GLU A 450 14.57 23.45 -41.14
N SER A 451 13.54 23.05 -41.91
CA SER A 451 13.69 22.92 -43.36
C SER A 451 13.97 24.26 -44.04
N MET A 452 13.33 25.35 -43.62
CA MET A 452 13.60 26.69 -44.14
C MET A 452 15.00 27.19 -43.81
N GLN A 453 15.49 26.91 -42.60
CA GLN A 453 16.86 27.24 -42.19
C GLN A 453 17.89 26.50 -43.07
N SER A 454 17.68 25.21 -43.36
CA SER A 454 18.53 24.43 -44.24
C SER A 454 18.59 25.03 -45.67
N ILE A 455 17.44 25.45 -46.19
CA ILE A 455 17.36 26.13 -47.51
C ILE A 455 18.09 27.46 -47.49
N GLU A 456 17.97 28.23 -46.42
CA GLU A 456 18.66 29.52 -46.26
C GLU A 456 20.21 29.36 -46.26
N GLU A 457 20.70 28.31 -45.58
CA GLU A 457 22.13 27.95 -45.56
C GLU A 457 22.62 27.58 -46.98
N GLU A 458 21.83 26.80 -47.73
CA GLU A 458 22.15 26.40 -49.11
C GLU A 458 22.18 27.61 -50.03
N VAL A 459 21.23 28.54 -49.92
CA VAL A 459 21.20 29.81 -50.66
C VAL A 459 22.43 30.66 -50.32
N GLN A 460 22.82 30.74 -49.07
CA GLN A 460 24.02 31.45 -48.67
C GLN A 460 25.32 30.82 -49.25
N ALA A 461 25.39 29.48 -49.28
CA ALA A 461 26.51 28.77 -49.90
C ALA A 461 26.60 29.05 -51.40
N LEU A 462 25.48 28.96 -52.13
CA LEU A 462 25.41 29.28 -53.54
C LEU A 462 25.74 30.76 -53.88
N ARG A 463 25.37 31.70 -53.02
CA ARG A 463 25.76 33.13 -53.17
C ARG A 463 27.29 33.29 -53.02
N LYS A 464 27.92 32.59 -52.08
CA LYS A 464 29.40 32.60 -51.89
C LYS A 464 30.08 31.99 -53.10
N GLU A 465 29.59 30.91 -53.63
CA GLU A 465 30.16 30.23 -54.81
C GLU A 465 30.03 31.12 -56.06
N LYS A 466 28.85 31.74 -56.26
CA LYS A 466 28.68 32.73 -57.35
C LYS A 466 29.66 33.89 -57.23
N SER A 467 29.83 34.47 -56.02
CA SER A 467 30.76 35.59 -55.83
C SER A 467 32.25 35.18 -56.02
N LYS A 468 32.58 33.89 -55.87
CA LYS A 468 33.88 33.35 -56.21
C LYS A 468 34.05 33.19 -57.72
N LEU A 469 33.08 32.65 -58.41
CA LEU A 469 33.06 32.52 -59.87
C LEU A 469 33.15 33.90 -60.57
N ASP A 470 32.39 34.90 -60.09
CA ASP A 470 32.47 36.25 -60.62
C ASP A 470 33.86 36.86 -60.48
N ARG A 471 34.56 36.63 -59.31
CA ARG A 471 35.95 37.04 -59.10
C ARG A 471 36.94 36.33 -60.03
N ASP A 472 36.76 35.03 -60.25
CA ASP A 472 37.62 34.22 -61.12
C ASP A 472 37.40 34.60 -62.60
N MET A 473 36.19 34.98 -63.00
CA MET A 473 35.89 35.55 -64.32
C MET A 473 36.55 36.92 -64.54
N ASP A 474 36.47 37.81 -63.53
CA ASP A 474 37.12 39.12 -63.60
C ASP A 474 38.64 38.99 -63.68
N ALA A 475 39.26 38.05 -62.89
CA ALA A 475 40.69 37.75 -62.94
C ALA A 475 41.10 37.18 -64.31
N SER A 476 40.26 36.35 -64.92
CA SER A 476 40.56 35.80 -66.28
C SER A 476 40.36 36.84 -67.39
N SER A 477 39.49 37.83 -67.23
CA SER A 477 39.33 38.94 -68.15
C SER A 477 40.49 39.94 -68.13
N VAL A 478 41.06 40.16 -66.92
CA VAL A 478 42.30 40.98 -66.73
C VAL A 478 43.49 40.30 -67.39
N GLN A 479 43.62 38.96 -67.33
CA GLN A 479 44.72 38.19 -67.94
C GLN A 479 44.61 38.20 -69.48
N LYS A 480 43.41 38.27 -70.09
CA LYS A 480 43.21 38.40 -71.51
C LYS A 480 43.49 39.81 -72.07
N GLN A 481 43.41 40.86 -71.25
CA GLN A 481 43.82 42.23 -71.64
C GLN A 481 45.35 42.43 -71.51
N GLY A 482 46.07 41.63 -70.73
CA GLY A 482 47.54 41.69 -70.59
C GLY A 482 48.30 40.97 -71.69
N SER A 483 47.69 40.16 -72.56
CA SER A 483 48.36 39.40 -73.64
C SER A 483 48.18 40.01 -75.05
N GLY A 484 47.52 41.20 -75.19
CA GLY A 484 47.27 41.84 -76.48
C GLY A 484 48.26 42.96 -76.86
N GLY A 485 49.38 43.14 -76.20
CA GLY A 485 50.30 44.28 -76.31
C GLY A 485 51.73 43.95 -76.82
N ALA A 486 51.96 42.86 -77.57
CA ALA A 486 53.37 42.52 -78.00
C ALA A 486 53.48 41.99 -79.42
N TRP A 487 52.75 42.67 -80.36
CA TRP A 487 52.97 42.42 -81.78
C TRP A 487 52.85 43.72 -82.60
N LYS A 488 53.81 44.64 -82.47
CA LYS A 488 54.12 45.71 -83.43
C LYS A 488 55.54 46.17 -83.24
N TRP A 489 56.43 45.48 -83.87
CA TRP A 489 57.78 46.01 -84.33
C TRP A 489 58.55 44.83 -84.93
N ILE A 490 58.19 44.44 -86.18
CA ILE A 490 59.13 43.91 -87.19
C ILE A 490 58.36 43.92 -88.49
N THR A 491 58.53 44.94 -89.27
CA THR A 491 58.71 44.99 -90.73
C THR A 491 58.71 46.43 -91.17
N GLY A 492 59.80 46.77 -91.80
CA GLY A 492 60.05 47.94 -92.68
C GLY A 492 60.97 48.94 -92.17
#